data_17867409b28def574e31db2f055bdf8c
#
_entry.id   17867409b28def574e31db2f055bdf8c
#
_cell.length_a   1.000
_cell.length_b   1.000
_cell.length_c   1.000
_cell.angle_alpha   90.00
_cell.angle_beta   90.00
_cell.angle_gamma   90.00
#
_symmetry.space_group_name_H-M   'P 1'
#
loop_
_entity.id
_entity.type
_entity.pdbx_description
1 polymer ?
#
loop_
_entity_poly.entity_id
_entity_poly.type
_entity_poly.pdbx_seq_one_letter_code
_entity_poly.pdbx_strand_id
1 'polypeptide(L)'
;VSGRFLSIGECMVELSQAGDGLLRKGFAGDTFNTAWYARACLAADWSVDYFTALGDDAMSDEMVAFIDKAGIGTSLIRRIRGRTPGLYMINLKDGERSFSYWRDSAAARSLAADPDRLREAVESADVVYFSGITLAILPLEDAETLLAEVRRAKAAGKLVVFDPNIRPRLWSSYDVMHTTISEGARSSVLVMPSFDDEAAHFGDDSIEATIHRYRALGAVHIVVKNGADGVTLNFAGEQTFIPAETVAKVVDTTSAGDSFNGAFLARYLEAGDAPAAARFAAKVAARVVSEHGALVVREKLGLDGS
;
A
#
# COMPACT_ATOMS: atom_id res chain seq x y z
N VAL A 1 16.71 -13.25 -9.46
CA VAL A 1 15.82 -14.05 -8.60
C VAL A 1 14.40 -13.72 -9.02
N SER A 2 13.67 -14.71 -9.53
CA SER A 2 12.24 -14.57 -9.88
C SER A 2 11.38 -14.84 -8.64
N GLY A 3 10.20 -14.21 -8.57
CA GLY A 3 9.30 -14.41 -7.45
C GLY A 3 7.89 -13.85 -7.72
N ARG A 4 7.02 -14.02 -6.74
CA ARG A 4 5.63 -13.60 -6.79
C ARG A 4 5.32 -12.61 -5.68
N PHE A 5 4.97 -11.38 -6.07
CA PHE A 5 4.54 -10.30 -5.19
C PHE A 5 3.00 -10.23 -5.19
N LEU A 6 2.39 -10.44 -4.03
CA LEU A 6 0.96 -10.36 -3.83
C LEU A 6 0.62 -9.10 -3.04
N SER A 7 -0.18 -8.20 -3.61
CA SER A 7 -0.74 -7.05 -2.91
C SER A 7 -2.23 -7.28 -2.62
N ILE A 8 -2.63 -7.08 -1.36
CA ILE A 8 -3.99 -7.35 -0.87
C ILE A 8 -4.65 -6.06 -0.41
N GLY A 9 -5.79 -5.67 -0.99
CA GLY A 9 -6.55 -4.52 -0.52
C GLY A 9 -7.58 -4.00 -1.50
N GLU A 10 -7.94 -2.72 -1.41
CA GLU A 10 -8.97 -2.10 -2.22
C GLU A 10 -8.38 -1.17 -3.29
N CYS A 11 -8.83 -1.35 -4.53
CA CYS A 11 -8.74 -0.36 -5.60
C CYS A 11 -10.10 0.30 -5.78
N MET A 12 -10.13 1.63 -5.82
CA MET A 12 -11.35 2.44 -5.89
C MET A 12 -11.40 3.22 -7.20
N VAL A 13 -12.60 3.61 -7.60
CA VAL A 13 -12.79 4.65 -8.61
C VAL A 13 -12.39 5.98 -8.00
N GLU A 14 -11.47 6.69 -8.64
CA GLU A 14 -11.08 8.04 -8.30
C GLU A 14 -11.77 9.04 -9.23
N LEU A 15 -12.41 10.06 -8.67
CA LEU A 15 -12.90 11.21 -9.40
C LEU A 15 -12.13 12.46 -8.96
N SER A 16 -11.46 13.13 -9.89
CA SER A 16 -10.75 14.38 -9.65
C SER A 16 -11.26 15.50 -10.55
N GLN A 17 -11.18 16.75 -10.09
CA GLN A 17 -11.62 17.88 -10.88
C GLN A 17 -10.76 18.08 -12.12
N ALA A 18 -11.38 18.25 -13.29
CA ALA A 18 -10.73 18.49 -14.57
C ALA A 18 -11.00 19.90 -15.16
N GLY A 19 -11.59 20.81 -14.35
CA GLY A 19 -12.03 22.13 -14.77
C GLY A 19 -13.45 22.14 -15.36
N ASP A 20 -14.08 23.32 -15.41
CA ASP A 20 -15.39 23.55 -16.04
C ASP A 20 -16.52 22.60 -15.57
N GLY A 21 -16.47 22.16 -14.32
CA GLY A 21 -17.42 21.19 -13.76
C GLY A 21 -17.24 19.76 -14.23
N LEU A 22 -16.19 19.48 -15.01
CA LEU A 22 -15.85 18.13 -15.46
C LEU A 22 -15.05 17.37 -14.41
N LEU A 23 -15.25 16.07 -14.38
CA LEU A 23 -14.48 15.14 -13.53
C LEU A 23 -13.65 14.21 -14.41
N ARG A 24 -12.41 14.01 -14.02
CA ARG A 24 -11.54 12.95 -14.56
C ARG A 24 -11.75 11.71 -13.72
N LYS A 25 -12.01 10.59 -14.38
CA LYS A 25 -12.07 9.27 -13.77
C LYS A 25 -10.70 8.62 -13.82
N GLY A 26 -10.30 8.00 -12.71
CA GLY A 26 -9.12 7.15 -12.57
C GLY A 26 -9.41 5.98 -11.64
N PHE A 27 -8.39 5.19 -11.38
CA PHE A 27 -8.42 4.09 -10.41
C PHE A 27 -7.21 4.22 -9.51
N ALA A 28 -7.40 4.15 -8.20
CA ALA A 28 -6.31 4.22 -7.22
C ALA A 28 -6.74 3.59 -5.88
N GLY A 29 -5.77 3.27 -5.06
CA GLY A 29 -5.90 2.71 -3.72
C GLY A 29 -4.51 2.40 -3.18
N ASP A 30 -4.27 2.55 -1.90
CA ASP A 30 -2.93 2.46 -1.32
C ASP A 30 -2.18 1.17 -1.71
N THR A 31 -2.81 0.02 -1.54
CA THR A 31 -2.21 -1.28 -1.90
C THR A 31 -2.09 -1.46 -3.41
N PHE A 32 -3.03 -0.93 -4.19
CA PHE A 32 -2.95 -0.95 -5.65
C PHE A 32 -1.84 -0.01 -6.15
N ASN A 33 -1.71 1.18 -5.58
CA ASN A 33 -0.63 2.12 -5.91
C ASN A 33 0.74 1.46 -5.62
N THR A 34 0.88 0.79 -4.47
CA THR A 34 2.11 0.04 -4.15
C THR A 34 2.38 -1.06 -5.17
N ALA A 35 1.36 -1.83 -5.58
CA ALA A 35 1.49 -2.86 -6.63
C ALA A 35 1.90 -2.27 -7.98
N TRP A 36 1.33 -1.10 -8.36
CA TRP A 36 1.70 -0.36 -9.57
C TRP A 36 3.19 0.00 -9.60
N TYR A 37 3.70 0.60 -8.52
CA TYR A 37 5.11 0.98 -8.45
C TYR A 37 6.03 -0.23 -8.28
N ALA A 38 5.61 -1.26 -7.57
CA ALA A 38 6.34 -2.53 -7.52
C ALA A 38 6.48 -3.12 -8.92
N ARG A 39 5.38 -3.19 -9.72
CA ARG A 39 5.44 -3.68 -11.09
C ARG A 39 6.33 -2.82 -12.00
N ALA A 40 6.27 -1.51 -11.84
CA ALA A 40 7.10 -0.60 -12.60
C ALA A 40 8.61 -0.76 -12.33
N CYS A 41 8.99 -1.14 -11.11
CA CYS A 41 10.38 -1.21 -10.65
C CYS A 41 10.96 -2.63 -10.63
N LEU A 42 10.13 -3.68 -10.49
CA LEU A 42 10.59 -5.07 -10.51
C LEU A 42 11.00 -5.51 -11.92
N ALA A 43 11.96 -6.42 -11.98
CA ALA A 43 12.36 -7.11 -13.20
C ALA A 43 11.21 -7.92 -13.82
N ALA A 44 11.32 -8.26 -15.10
CA ALA A 44 10.24 -8.90 -15.86
C ALA A 44 9.94 -10.34 -15.42
N ASP A 45 10.87 -11.00 -14.75
CA ASP A 45 10.73 -12.36 -14.20
C ASP A 45 9.99 -12.41 -12.85
N TRP A 46 9.64 -11.26 -12.27
CA TRP A 46 8.74 -11.15 -11.13
C TRP A 46 7.28 -11.01 -11.61
N SER A 47 6.37 -11.77 -11.02
CA SER A 47 4.94 -11.49 -11.12
C SER A 47 4.49 -10.55 -9.98
N VAL A 48 3.55 -9.65 -10.31
CA VAL A 48 2.84 -8.83 -9.32
C VAL A 48 1.36 -9.14 -9.48
N ASP A 49 0.73 -9.68 -8.46
CA ASP A 49 -0.68 -10.05 -8.46
C ASP A 49 -1.46 -9.17 -7.48
N TYR A 50 -2.70 -8.87 -7.83
CA TYR A 50 -3.58 -8.09 -6.97
C TYR A 50 -4.74 -8.93 -6.46
N PHE A 51 -4.87 -9.03 -5.13
CA PHE A 51 -5.96 -9.74 -4.46
C PHE A 51 -6.96 -8.74 -3.91
N THR A 52 -8.16 -8.76 -4.49
CA THR A 52 -9.28 -7.89 -4.10
C THR A 52 -10.61 -8.52 -4.48
N ALA A 53 -11.71 -7.84 -4.18
CA ALA A 53 -13.01 -8.18 -4.71
C ALA A 53 -13.60 -6.99 -5.46
N LEU A 54 -14.21 -7.26 -6.61
CA LEU A 54 -14.91 -6.31 -7.46
C LEU A 54 -16.32 -6.82 -7.77
N GLY A 55 -17.16 -5.94 -8.29
CA GLY A 55 -18.52 -6.29 -8.72
C GLY A 55 -18.59 -7.00 -10.07
N ASP A 56 -19.79 -7.14 -10.59
CA ASP A 56 -20.10 -7.65 -11.93
C ASP A 56 -20.64 -6.56 -12.87
N ASP A 57 -20.36 -5.31 -12.53
CA ASP A 57 -20.75 -4.12 -13.30
C ASP A 57 -19.65 -3.66 -14.27
N ALA A 58 -20.02 -2.77 -15.20
CA ALA A 58 -19.10 -2.25 -16.21
C ALA A 58 -17.90 -1.51 -15.62
N MET A 59 -18.04 -0.83 -14.46
CA MET A 59 -16.96 -0.14 -13.81
C MET A 59 -15.92 -1.12 -13.23
N SER A 60 -16.39 -2.24 -12.70
CA SER A 60 -15.52 -3.34 -12.28
C SER A 60 -14.77 -3.96 -13.45
N ASP A 61 -15.40 -4.11 -14.62
CA ASP A 61 -14.76 -4.63 -15.84
C ASP A 61 -13.67 -3.67 -16.34
N GLU A 62 -13.95 -2.38 -16.35
CA GLU A 62 -12.93 -1.36 -16.72
C GLU A 62 -11.75 -1.38 -15.74
N MET A 63 -11.99 -1.52 -14.44
CA MET A 63 -10.95 -1.59 -13.44
C MET A 63 -10.06 -2.82 -13.62
N VAL A 64 -10.66 -4.00 -13.88
CA VAL A 64 -9.89 -5.22 -14.17
C VAL A 64 -9.03 -5.02 -15.42
N ALA A 65 -9.58 -4.47 -16.49
CA ALA A 65 -8.84 -4.19 -17.72
C ALA A 65 -7.69 -3.18 -17.48
N PHE A 66 -7.90 -2.20 -16.61
CA PHE A 66 -6.87 -1.22 -16.23
C PHE A 66 -5.73 -1.87 -15.45
N ILE A 67 -6.05 -2.74 -14.48
CA ILE A 67 -5.06 -3.49 -13.68
C ILE A 67 -4.25 -4.43 -14.58
N ASP A 68 -4.91 -5.17 -15.46
CA ASP A 68 -4.29 -6.09 -16.42
C ASP A 68 -3.33 -5.35 -17.38
N LYS A 69 -3.77 -4.21 -17.92
CA LYS A 69 -2.96 -3.35 -18.79
C LYS A 69 -1.69 -2.82 -18.10
N ALA A 70 -1.71 -2.69 -16.78
CA ALA A 70 -0.55 -2.32 -15.99
C ALA A 70 0.45 -3.48 -15.79
N GLY A 71 0.17 -4.66 -16.31
CA GLY A 71 0.98 -5.87 -16.10
C GLY A 71 0.86 -6.45 -14.70
N ILE A 72 -0.25 -6.16 -14.02
CA ILE A 72 -0.58 -6.69 -12.69
C ILE A 72 -1.61 -7.81 -12.87
N GLY A 73 -1.33 -8.98 -12.30
CA GLY A 73 -2.19 -10.17 -12.41
C GLY A 73 -3.56 -9.98 -11.80
N THR A 74 -4.60 -10.35 -12.53
CA THR A 74 -6.02 -10.16 -12.18
C THR A 74 -6.75 -11.47 -11.83
N SER A 75 -6.10 -12.61 -11.97
CA SER A 75 -6.70 -13.95 -11.73
C SER A 75 -7.18 -14.15 -10.28
N LEU A 76 -6.62 -13.40 -9.36
CA LEU A 76 -6.97 -13.43 -7.92
C LEU A 76 -8.10 -12.46 -7.55
N ILE A 77 -8.59 -11.66 -8.51
CA ILE A 77 -9.71 -10.75 -8.28
C ILE A 77 -11.01 -11.54 -8.23
N ARG A 78 -11.70 -11.48 -7.07
CA ARG A 78 -13.00 -12.12 -6.89
C ARG A 78 -14.11 -11.23 -7.46
N ARG A 79 -15.03 -11.81 -8.20
CA ARG A 79 -16.23 -11.11 -8.72
C ARG A 79 -17.42 -11.41 -7.81
N ILE A 80 -18.09 -10.37 -7.33
CA ILE A 80 -19.23 -10.48 -6.41
C ILE A 80 -20.45 -9.86 -7.07
N ARG A 81 -21.47 -10.70 -7.30
CA ARG A 81 -22.70 -10.30 -7.97
C ARG A 81 -23.44 -9.18 -7.23
N GLY A 82 -23.85 -8.15 -7.97
CA GLY A 82 -24.60 -7.02 -7.45
C GLY A 82 -23.82 -6.07 -6.56
N ARG A 83 -22.48 -6.18 -6.54
CA ARG A 83 -21.58 -5.23 -5.89
C ARG A 83 -20.89 -4.34 -6.92
N THR A 84 -20.29 -3.26 -6.45
CA THR A 84 -19.52 -2.30 -7.24
C THR A 84 -18.17 -2.03 -6.59
N PRO A 85 -17.19 -1.41 -7.27
CA PRO A 85 -16.01 -0.86 -6.60
C PRO A 85 -16.41 0.26 -5.63
N GLY A 86 -15.56 0.53 -4.64
CA GLY A 86 -15.64 1.77 -3.89
C GLY A 86 -15.31 2.98 -4.79
N LEU A 87 -15.80 4.15 -4.42
CA LEU A 87 -15.55 5.41 -5.12
C LEU A 87 -15.12 6.48 -4.13
N TYR A 88 -14.16 7.32 -4.52
CA TYR A 88 -13.90 8.57 -3.84
C TYR A 88 -13.76 9.74 -4.83
N MET A 89 -14.05 10.93 -4.32
CA MET A 89 -13.91 12.16 -5.07
C MET A 89 -12.96 13.10 -4.34
N ILE A 90 -12.01 13.65 -5.09
CA ILE A 90 -11.08 14.68 -4.62
C ILE A 90 -11.73 16.04 -4.84
N ASN A 91 -12.02 16.74 -3.74
CA ASN A 91 -12.52 18.10 -3.78
C ASN A 91 -11.35 19.06 -3.52
N LEU A 92 -11.26 20.12 -4.33
CA LEU A 92 -10.33 21.23 -4.15
C LEU A 92 -11.13 22.44 -3.70
N LYS A 93 -10.80 22.97 -2.52
CA LYS A 93 -11.36 24.25 -2.05
C LYS A 93 -10.20 25.08 -1.49
N ASP A 94 -10.02 26.27 -2.05
CA ASP A 94 -8.97 27.23 -1.63
C ASP A 94 -7.55 26.64 -1.62
N GLY A 95 -7.27 25.70 -2.54
CA GLY A 95 -5.99 24.97 -2.62
C GLY A 95 -5.86 23.77 -1.69
N GLU A 96 -6.81 23.58 -0.77
CA GLU A 96 -6.85 22.43 0.13
C GLU A 96 -7.65 21.27 -0.46
N ARG A 97 -7.15 20.05 -0.26
CA ARG A 97 -7.81 18.82 -0.69
C ARG A 97 -8.68 18.26 0.40
N SER A 98 -9.88 17.86 0.05
CA SER A 98 -10.75 17.03 0.87
C SER A 98 -11.28 15.85 0.04
N PHE A 99 -11.69 14.79 0.73
CA PHE A 99 -12.11 13.55 0.10
C PHE A 99 -13.52 13.21 0.53
N SER A 100 -14.37 12.88 -0.45
CA SER A 100 -15.69 12.29 -0.22
C SER A 100 -15.65 10.83 -0.65
N TYR A 101 -16.20 9.92 0.17
CA TYR A 101 -16.13 8.49 -0.05
C TYR A 101 -17.51 7.84 -0.18
N TRP A 102 -17.65 6.92 -1.13
CA TRP A 102 -18.79 6.01 -1.30
C TRP A 102 -18.23 4.59 -1.37
N ARG A 103 -18.03 3.95 -0.22
CA ARG A 103 -17.38 2.64 -0.12
C ARG A 103 -18.07 1.63 0.81
N ASP A 104 -19.16 2.00 1.48
CA ASP A 104 -19.81 1.13 2.47
C ASP A 104 -20.35 -0.17 1.86
N SER A 105 -20.74 -0.12 0.58
CA SER A 105 -21.20 -1.28 -0.18
C SER A 105 -20.15 -1.85 -1.15
N ALA A 106 -18.90 -1.38 -1.08
CA ALA A 106 -17.84 -1.83 -1.98
C ALA A 106 -17.59 -3.34 -1.86
N ALA A 107 -17.37 -3.98 -3.02
CA ALA A 107 -17.07 -5.41 -3.09
C ALA A 107 -15.80 -5.77 -2.29
N ALA A 108 -14.81 -4.89 -2.27
CA ALA A 108 -13.54 -5.08 -1.56
C ALA A 108 -13.71 -5.34 -0.06
N ARG A 109 -14.81 -4.87 0.55
CA ARG A 109 -15.13 -5.17 1.96
C ARG A 109 -15.34 -6.66 2.24
N SER A 110 -15.48 -7.48 1.19
CA SER A 110 -15.63 -8.93 1.28
C SER A 110 -14.47 -9.69 0.65
N LEU A 111 -13.30 -9.06 0.46
CA LEU A 111 -12.17 -9.71 -0.21
C LEU A 111 -11.68 -10.95 0.53
N ALA A 112 -11.75 -10.99 1.86
CA ALA A 112 -11.32 -12.10 2.70
C ALA A 112 -12.45 -13.06 3.11
N ALA A 113 -13.68 -12.87 2.60
CA ALA A 113 -14.84 -13.72 2.93
C ALA A 113 -14.79 -15.15 2.33
N ASP A 114 -13.73 -15.49 1.59
CA ASP A 114 -13.42 -16.82 1.10
C ASP A 114 -12.01 -17.22 1.62
N PRO A 115 -11.95 -17.88 2.79
CA PRO A 115 -10.67 -18.20 3.44
C PRO A 115 -9.78 -19.15 2.62
N ASP A 116 -10.35 -20.07 1.88
CA ASP A 116 -9.58 -21.05 1.10
C ASP A 116 -8.90 -20.36 -0.08
N ARG A 117 -9.62 -19.49 -0.79
CA ARG A 117 -9.06 -18.68 -1.88
C ARG A 117 -7.97 -17.72 -1.38
N LEU A 118 -8.17 -17.08 -0.21
CA LEU A 118 -7.17 -16.23 0.40
C LEU A 118 -5.91 -17.03 0.76
N ARG A 119 -6.08 -18.21 1.34
CA ARG A 119 -4.99 -19.11 1.69
C ARG A 119 -4.18 -19.51 0.46
N GLU A 120 -4.83 -19.98 -0.60
CA GLU A 120 -4.16 -20.36 -1.86
C GLU A 120 -3.36 -19.19 -2.44
N ALA A 121 -3.92 -17.99 -2.44
CA ALA A 121 -3.23 -16.80 -2.92
C ALA A 121 -1.97 -16.48 -2.09
N VAL A 122 -2.10 -16.48 -0.75
CA VAL A 122 -1.01 -16.22 0.18
C VAL A 122 0.08 -17.32 0.12
N GLU A 123 -0.32 -18.58 0.02
CA GLU A 123 0.62 -19.71 -0.12
C GLU A 123 1.39 -19.68 -1.44
N SER A 124 0.81 -19.15 -2.50
CA SER A 124 1.46 -19.06 -3.80
C SER A 124 2.47 -17.90 -3.92
N ALA A 125 2.45 -16.93 -3.01
CA ALA A 125 3.28 -15.74 -3.04
C ALA A 125 4.60 -15.93 -2.27
N ASP A 126 5.65 -15.22 -2.69
CA ASP A 126 6.92 -15.09 -1.93
C ASP A 126 6.88 -13.86 -1.03
N VAL A 127 6.17 -12.83 -1.49
CA VAL A 127 5.97 -11.55 -0.78
C VAL A 127 4.48 -11.26 -0.69
N VAL A 128 4.00 -10.93 0.52
CA VAL A 128 2.62 -10.54 0.77
C VAL A 128 2.60 -9.14 1.35
N TYR A 129 1.97 -8.20 0.64
CA TYR A 129 1.80 -6.81 1.05
C TYR A 129 0.34 -6.50 1.36
N PHE A 130 0.08 -5.87 2.49
CA PHE A 130 -1.24 -5.36 2.88
C PHE A 130 -1.08 -4.12 3.77
N SER A 131 -2.19 -3.41 4.02
CA SER A 131 -2.18 -2.17 4.79
C SER A 131 -3.19 -2.14 5.94
N GLY A 132 -3.07 -1.13 6.79
CA GLY A 132 -4.07 -0.83 7.81
C GLY A 132 -5.43 -0.49 7.22
N ILE A 133 -5.47 0.15 6.02
CA ILE A 133 -6.72 0.40 5.31
C ILE A 133 -7.38 -0.92 4.90
N THR A 134 -6.59 -1.90 4.44
CA THR A 134 -7.11 -3.24 4.12
C THR A 134 -7.83 -3.85 5.31
N LEU A 135 -7.23 -3.79 6.50
CA LEU A 135 -7.84 -4.31 7.73
C LEU A 135 -9.07 -3.51 8.14
N ALA A 136 -9.03 -2.19 8.00
CA ALA A 136 -10.09 -1.29 8.44
C ALA A 136 -11.40 -1.40 7.64
N ILE A 137 -11.31 -1.77 6.37
CA ILE A 137 -12.50 -1.90 5.50
C ILE A 137 -13.21 -3.24 5.67
N LEU A 138 -12.53 -4.24 6.21
CA LEU A 138 -13.08 -5.59 6.37
C LEU A 138 -14.01 -5.68 7.61
N PRO A 139 -15.03 -6.53 7.58
CA PRO A 139 -15.64 -7.03 8.80
C PRO A 139 -14.57 -7.65 9.71
N LEU A 140 -14.77 -7.57 11.02
CA LEU A 140 -13.79 -8.06 12.01
C LEU A 140 -13.37 -9.51 11.75
N GLU A 141 -14.33 -10.38 11.47
CA GLU A 141 -14.09 -11.80 11.15
C GLU A 141 -13.22 -11.99 9.92
N ASP A 142 -13.45 -11.20 8.87
CA ASP A 142 -12.66 -11.25 7.65
C ASP A 142 -11.24 -10.68 7.87
N ALA A 143 -11.11 -9.64 8.71
CA ALA A 143 -9.79 -9.11 9.10
C ALA A 143 -8.99 -10.13 9.92
N GLU A 144 -9.63 -10.85 10.83
CA GLU A 144 -9.01 -11.95 11.59
C GLU A 144 -8.57 -13.10 10.67
N THR A 145 -9.38 -13.43 9.66
CA THR A 145 -9.06 -14.42 8.63
C THR A 145 -7.81 -14.00 7.85
N LEU A 146 -7.74 -12.75 7.39
CA LEU A 146 -6.55 -12.22 6.71
C LEU A 146 -5.32 -12.27 7.61
N LEU A 147 -5.44 -11.82 8.85
CA LEU A 147 -4.33 -11.86 9.81
C LEU A 147 -3.85 -13.29 10.12
N ALA A 148 -4.75 -14.27 10.14
CA ALA A 148 -4.38 -15.67 10.32
C ALA A 148 -3.55 -16.19 9.15
N GLU A 149 -3.95 -15.89 7.89
CA GLU A 149 -3.23 -16.36 6.71
C GLU A 149 -1.85 -15.67 6.56
N VAL A 150 -1.75 -14.36 6.82
CA VAL A 150 -0.44 -13.70 6.76
C VAL A 150 0.50 -14.14 7.90
N ARG A 151 -0.02 -14.51 9.08
CA ARG A 151 0.78 -15.14 10.15
C ARG A 151 1.33 -16.50 9.73
N ARG A 152 0.55 -17.31 9.02
CA ARG A 152 1.01 -18.58 8.45
C ARG A 152 2.10 -18.34 7.42
N ALA A 153 1.95 -17.35 6.55
CA ALA A 153 2.98 -16.97 5.58
C ALA A 153 4.29 -16.55 6.27
N LYS A 154 4.20 -15.70 7.30
CA LYS A 154 5.37 -15.31 8.13
C LYS A 154 6.04 -16.52 8.75
N ALA A 155 5.28 -17.44 9.34
CA ALA A 155 5.80 -18.68 9.94
C ALA A 155 6.45 -19.62 8.91
N ALA A 156 5.99 -19.59 7.66
CA ALA A 156 6.58 -20.31 6.53
C ALA A 156 7.80 -19.61 5.93
N GLY A 157 8.28 -18.51 6.51
CA GLY A 157 9.47 -17.77 6.06
C GLY A 157 9.24 -16.83 4.90
N LYS A 158 7.98 -16.52 4.51
CA LYS A 158 7.68 -15.54 3.48
C LYS A 158 7.87 -14.12 3.98
N LEU A 159 8.17 -13.19 3.07
CA LEU A 159 8.24 -11.78 3.39
C LEU A 159 6.82 -11.18 3.48
N VAL A 160 6.30 -11.05 4.68
CA VAL A 160 5.05 -10.35 4.95
C VAL A 160 5.36 -8.90 5.29
N VAL A 161 4.76 -7.98 4.52
CA VAL A 161 4.97 -6.53 4.61
C VAL A 161 3.67 -5.84 4.96
N PHE A 162 3.72 -4.95 5.95
CA PHE A 162 2.59 -4.19 6.43
C PHE A 162 2.86 -2.69 6.43
N ASP A 163 2.00 -1.91 5.77
CA ASP A 163 1.94 -0.46 5.93
C ASP A 163 0.76 -0.11 6.85
N PRO A 164 1.00 0.44 8.05
CA PRO A 164 -0.06 0.86 8.95
C PRO A 164 -1.07 1.82 8.31
N ASN A 165 -0.59 2.76 7.50
CA ASN A 165 -1.38 3.71 6.70
C ASN A 165 -2.66 4.15 7.44
N ILE A 166 -2.46 4.75 8.62
CA ILE A 166 -3.50 4.99 9.62
C ILE A 166 -4.55 5.97 9.11
N ARG A 167 -5.81 5.54 9.17
CA ARG A 167 -6.96 6.37 8.76
C ARG A 167 -8.06 6.27 9.81
N PRO A 168 -8.04 7.11 10.87
CA PRO A 168 -8.94 6.97 12.03
C PRO A 168 -10.42 6.88 11.67
N ARG A 169 -10.84 7.56 10.61
CA ARG A 169 -12.24 7.58 10.14
C ARG A 169 -12.78 6.23 9.68
N LEU A 170 -11.91 5.24 9.43
CA LEU A 170 -12.31 3.90 9.01
C LEU A 170 -12.57 2.96 10.18
N TRP A 171 -12.22 3.37 11.39
CA TRP A 171 -12.29 2.54 12.59
C TRP A 171 -13.47 2.95 13.48
N SER A 172 -14.07 1.98 14.15
CA SER A 172 -15.18 2.22 15.09
C SER A 172 -14.73 2.94 16.36
N SER A 173 -13.47 2.78 16.75
CA SER A 173 -12.84 3.49 17.88
C SER A 173 -11.31 3.47 17.75
N TYR A 174 -10.63 4.32 18.51
CA TYR A 174 -9.17 4.30 18.61
C TYR A 174 -8.64 2.98 19.19
N ASP A 175 -9.33 2.38 20.15
CA ASP A 175 -8.91 1.09 20.74
C ASP A 175 -8.93 -0.04 19.71
N VAL A 176 -9.96 -0.11 18.87
CA VAL A 176 -10.03 -1.08 17.77
C VAL A 176 -8.93 -0.82 16.77
N MET A 177 -8.68 0.44 16.40
CA MET A 177 -7.61 0.84 15.51
C MET A 177 -6.24 0.40 16.06
N HIS A 178 -5.91 0.78 17.28
CA HIS A 178 -4.64 0.44 17.93
C HIS A 178 -4.41 -1.07 18.01
N THR A 179 -5.45 -1.80 18.41
CA THR A 179 -5.38 -3.26 18.51
C THR A 179 -5.13 -3.89 17.14
N THR A 180 -5.92 -3.52 16.14
CA THR A 180 -5.85 -4.15 14.82
C THR A 180 -4.57 -3.77 14.06
N ILE A 181 -4.11 -2.52 14.14
CA ILE A 181 -2.81 -2.08 13.58
C ILE A 181 -1.67 -2.85 14.26
N SER A 182 -1.72 -3.01 15.58
CA SER A 182 -0.72 -3.79 16.32
C SER A 182 -0.70 -5.26 15.90
N GLU A 183 -1.87 -5.87 15.65
CA GLU A 183 -1.96 -7.25 15.14
C GLU A 183 -1.44 -7.37 13.70
N GLY A 184 -1.67 -6.36 12.85
CA GLY A 184 -1.06 -6.27 11.52
C GLY A 184 0.47 -6.29 11.60
N ALA A 185 1.03 -5.49 12.50
CA ALA A 185 2.47 -5.43 12.74
C ALA A 185 3.04 -6.75 13.27
N ARG A 186 2.38 -7.38 14.27
CA ARG A 186 2.77 -8.71 14.80
C ARG A 186 2.79 -9.79 13.73
N SER A 187 1.88 -9.68 12.79
CA SER A 187 1.72 -10.63 11.69
C SER A 187 2.73 -10.43 10.55
N SER A 188 3.59 -9.40 10.63
CA SER A 188 4.47 -9.00 9.54
C SER A 188 5.95 -9.13 9.89
N VAL A 189 6.80 -9.29 8.86
CA VAL A 189 8.27 -9.32 8.96
C VAL A 189 8.82 -7.90 8.84
N LEU A 190 8.26 -7.13 7.90
CA LEU A 190 8.63 -5.75 7.61
C LEU A 190 7.41 -4.84 7.82
N VAL A 191 7.58 -3.75 8.58
CA VAL A 191 6.56 -2.72 8.79
C VAL A 191 7.07 -1.39 8.23
N MET A 192 6.22 -0.68 7.48
CA MET A 192 6.58 0.54 6.76
C MET A 192 5.70 1.75 7.17
N PRO A 193 5.76 2.23 8.42
CA PRO A 193 4.93 3.32 8.92
C PRO A 193 5.33 4.69 8.37
N SER A 194 4.40 5.66 8.48
CA SER A 194 4.66 7.10 8.36
C SER A 194 4.72 7.71 9.74
N PHE A 195 5.82 8.40 10.08
CA PHE A 195 6.04 8.95 11.43
C PHE A 195 4.92 9.91 11.87
N ASP A 196 4.46 10.78 10.96
CA ASP A 196 3.37 11.71 11.26
C ASP A 196 2.09 10.99 11.74
N ASP A 197 1.73 9.86 11.10
CA ASP A 197 0.58 9.06 11.48
C ASP A 197 0.81 8.40 12.87
N GLU A 198 2.02 7.90 13.12
CA GLU A 198 2.38 7.24 14.38
C GLU A 198 2.40 8.24 15.56
N ALA A 199 3.01 9.39 15.35
CA ALA A 199 3.02 10.46 16.34
C ALA A 199 1.60 10.96 16.67
N ALA A 200 0.78 11.17 15.64
CA ALA A 200 -0.57 11.67 15.80
C ALA A 200 -1.53 10.67 16.47
N HIS A 201 -1.34 9.37 16.23
CA HIS A 201 -2.36 8.37 16.58
C HIS A 201 -1.90 7.34 17.61
N PHE A 202 -0.59 7.09 17.76
CA PHE A 202 -0.03 6.26 18.83
C PHE A 202 0.70 7.07 19.89
N GLY A 203 0.94 8.37 19.64
CA GLY A 203 1.63 9.26 20.58
C GLY A 203 3.12 9.02 20.65
N ASP A 204 3.72 8.44 19.60
CA ASP A 204 5.16 8.28 19.52
C ASP A 204 5.82 9.67 19.42
N ASP A 205 6.70 10.00 20.32
CA ASP A 205 7.38 11.31 20.38
C ASP A 205 8.63 11.41 19.49
N SER A 206 9.06 10.28 18.95
CA SER A 206 10.27 10.17 18.13
C SER A 206 10.20 8.94 17.21
N ILE A 207 11.02 8.96 16.16
CA ILE A 207 11.20 7.83 15.24
C ILE A 207 11.70 6.60 16.01
N GLU A 208 12.56 6.80 17.00
CA GLU A 208 13.09 5.76 17.88
C GLU A 208 11.96 5.10 18.69
N ALA A 209 11.00 5.88 19.19
CA ALA A 209 9.83 5.36 19.90
C ALA A 209 8.97 4.49 18.98
N THR A 210 8.72 4.93 17.75
CA THR A 210 8.03 4.14 16.71
C THR A 210 8.76 2.82 16.44
N ILE A 211 10.07 2.86 16.23
CA ILE A 211 10.89 1.67 15.99
C ILE A 211 10.81 0.72 17.19
N HIS A 212 10.97 1.26 18.40
CA HIS A 212 10.93 0.45 19.62
C HIS A 212 9.57 -0.24 19.78
N ARG A 213 8.47 0.46 19.56
CA ARG A 213 7.12 -0.08 19.65
C ARG A 213 6.89 -1.22 18.65
N TYR A 214 7.25 -1.03 17.37
CA TYR A 214 7.09 -2.08 16.36
C TYR A 214 8.02 -3.29 16.58
N ARG A 215 9.22 -3.07 17.10
CA ARG A 215 10.10 -4.18 17.51
C ARG A 215 9.51 -4.97 18.67
N ALA A 216 8.94 -4.30 19.67
CA ALA A 216 8.26 -4.96 20.78
C ALA A 216 7.04 -5.78 20.32
N LEU A 217 6.43 -5.42 19.19
CA LEU A 217 5.37 -6.19 18.54
C LEU A 217 5.91 -7.36 17.70
N GLY A 218 7.23 -7.50 17.52
CA GLY A 218 7.85 -8.63 16.82
C GLY A 218 8.13 -8.37 15.33
N ALA A 219 8.10 -7.12 14.87
CA ALA A 219 8.61 -6.76 13.56
C ALA A 219 10.14 -6.93 13.50
N VAL A 220 10.63 -7.59 12.46
CA VAL A 220 12.06 -7.84 12.26
C VAL A 220 12.74 -6.64 11.60
N HIS A 221 12.05 -6.03 10.64
CA HIS A 221 12.49 -4.88 9.88
C HIS A 221 11.46 -3.75 9.95
N ILE A 222 11.92 -2.52 10.03
CA ILE A 222 11.07 -1.34 10.10
C ILE A 222 11.63 -0.26 9.18
N VAL A 223 10.77 0.38 8.42
CA VAL A 223 11.09 1.49 7.51
C VAL A 223 10.16 2.66 7.87
N VAL A 224 10.64 3.58 8.70
CA VAL A 224 9.86 4.74 9.14
C VAL A 224 10.03 5.87 8.13
N LYS A 225 8.97 6.16 7.39
CA LYS A 225 8.89 7.28 6.45
C LYS A 225 8.62 8.59 7.22
N ASN A 226 9.37 9.66 6.95
CA ASN A 226 9.20 10.98 7.60
C ASN A 226 9.12 12.11 6.55
N GLY A 227 8.28 11.92 5.54
CA GLY A 227 8.01 12.93 4.52
C GLY A 227 9.27 13.52 3.89
N ALA A 228 9.39 14.85 3.95
CA ALA A 228 10.51 15.58 3.39
C ALA A 228 11.82 15.44 4.19
N ASP A 229 11.76 14.94 5.42
CA ASP A 229 12.96 14.73 6.26
C ASP A 229 13.67 13.41 5.91
N GLY A 230 13.03 12.52 5.15
CA GLY A 230 13.64 11.29 4.70
C GLY A 230 13.04 10.02 5.32
N VAL A 231 13.87 8.99 5.49
CA VAL A 231 13.43 7.69 6.02
C VAL A 231 14.50 7.12 6.95
N THR A 232 14.05 6.52 8.05
CA THR A 232 14.90 5.76 8.96
C THR A 232 14.60 4.28 8.83
N LEU A 233 15.62 3.50 8.52
CA LEU A 233 15.60 2.05 8.42
C LEU A 233 16.04 1.45 9.76
N ASN A 234 15.38 0.40 10.22
CA ASN A 234 15.88 -0.50 11.25
C ASN A 234 15.81 -1.93 10.74
N PHE A 235 16.96 -2.45 10.30
CA PHE A 235 17.08 -3.79 9.76
C PHE A 235 17.92 -4.66 10.69
N ALA A 236 17.33 -5.71 11.22
CA ALA A 236 17.96 -6.63 12.17
C ALA A 236 18.60 -5.91 13.40
N GLY A 237 18.09 -4.74 13.76
CA GLY A 237 18.58 -3.94 14.88
C GLY A 237 19.57 -2.84 14.49
N GLU A 238 20.09 -2.84 13.29
CA GLU A 238 20.95 -1.76 12.77
C GLU A 238 20.08 -0.63 12.22
N GLN A 239 20.41 0.61 12.61
CA GLN A 239 19.67 1.80 12.18
C GLN A 239 20.48 2.58 11.14
N THR A 240 19.79 2.98 10.06
CA THR A 240 20.36 3.78 8.97
C THR A 240 19.37 4.87 8.57
N PHE A 241 19.82 6.10 8.51
CA PHE A 241 19.05 7.23 7.99
C PHE A 241 19.39 7.48 6.52
N ILE A 242 18.35 7.70 5.72
CA ILE A 242 18.45 8.09 4.31
C ILE A 242 17.69 9.40 4.12
N PRO A 243 18.35 10.48 3.70
CA PRO A 243 17.67 11.76 3.46
C PRO A 243 16.71 11.66 2.29
N ALA A 244 15.66 12.49 2.32
CA ALA A 244 14.78 12.63 1.18
C ALA A 244 15.51 13.27 -0.02
N GLU A 245 15.07 12.94 -1.23
CA GLU A 245 15.55 13.62 -2.44
C GLU A 245 14.94 15.01 -2.53
N THR A 246 15.75 15.99 -2.94
CA THR A 246 15.28 17.36 -3.12
C THR A 246 14.35 17.46 -4.33
N VAL A 247 13.17 18.01 -4.12
CA VAL A 247 12.15 18.22 -5.15
C VAL A 247 12.06 19.73 -5.45
N ALA A 248 12.25 20.11 -6.71
CA ALA A 248 12.19 21.52 -7.13
C ALA A 248 10.78 22.12 -6.94
N LYS A 249 9.75 21.30 -7.17
CA LYS A 249 8.33 21.67 -6.98
C LYS A 249 7.51 20.45 -6.64
N VAL A 250 6.88 20.48 -5.47
CA VAL A 250 5.86 19.50 -5.09
C VAL A 250 4.55 19.87 -5.81
N VAL A 251 4.02 18.95 -6.61
CA VAL A 251 2.78 19.09 -7.38
C VAL A 251 1.65 18.36 -6.69
N ASP A 252 1.91 17.11 -6.28
CA ASP A 252 0.91 16.23 -5.69
C ASP A 252 1.56 15.22 -4.77
N THR A 253 1.23 15.21 -3.47
CA THR A 253 1.77 14.26 -2.50
C THR A 253 0.99 12.94 -2.44
N THR A 254 -0.07 12.80 -3.24
CA THR A 254 -0.84 11.56 -3.31
C THR A 254 0.07 10.41 -3.73
N SER A 255 -0.02 9.29 -3.02
CA SER A 255 0.78 8.09 -3.30
C SER A 255 2.30 8.22 -3.10
N ALA A 256 2.80 9.28 -2.44
CA ALA A 256 4.23 9.40 -2.12
C ALA A 256 4.73 8.19 -1.30
N GLY A 257 3.99 7.84 -0.24
CA GLY A 257 4.29 6.68 0.60
C GLY A 257 4.14 5.35 -0.15
N ASP A 258 3.08 5.20 -0.95
CA ASP A 258 2.82 3.98 -1.71
C ASP A 258 3.90 3.74 -2.78
N SER A 259 4.31 4.81 -3.47
CA SER A 259 5.38 4.76 -4.47
C SER A 259 6.73 4.44 -3.85
N PHE A 260 7.02 5.01 -2.67
CA PHE A 260 8.19 4.63 -1.90
C PHE A 260 8.15 3.15 -1.54
N ASN A 261 7.03 2.65 -0.99
CA ASN A 261 6.89 1.26 -0.59
C ASN A 261 7.10 0.30 -1.77
N GLY A 262 6.43 0.54 -2.91
CA GLY A 262 6.56 -0.31 -4.09
C GLY A 262 7.98 -0.33 -4.66
N ALA A 263 8.62 0.84 -4.78
CA ALA A 263 9.99 0.95 -5.27
C ALA A 263 11.03 0.36 -4.31
N PHE A 264 10.85 0.59 -2.99
CA PHE A 264 11.70 0.01 -1.96
C PHE A 264 11.67 -1.52 -2.01
N LEU A 265 10.47 -2.10 -2.01
CA LEU A 265 10.29 -3.54 -2.05
C LEU A 265 10.88 -4.14 -3.32
N ALA A 266 10.63 -3.52 -4.48
CA ALA A 266 11.20 -3.98 -5.74
C ALA A 266 12.73 -4.09 -5.68
N ARG A 267 13.40 -3.02 -5.24
CA ARG A 267 14.86 -3.00 -5.20
C ARG A 267 15.45 -3.88 -4.09
N TYR A 268 14.77 -3.92 -2.93
CA TYR A 268 15.19 -4.78 -1.83
C TYR A 268 15.10 -6.28 -2.18
N LEU A 269 14.06 -6.69 -2.88
CA LEU A 269 13.88 -8.08 -3.34
C LEU A 269 14.93 -8.52 -4.35
N GLU A 270 15.45 -7.60 -5.16
CA GLU A 270 16.49 -7.90 -6.15
C GLU A 270 17.88 -8.00 -5.53
N ALA A 271 18.21 -7.09 -4.61
CA ALA A 271 19.59 -6.89 -4.15
C ALA A 271 19.82 -7.26 -2.67
N GLY A 272 18.79 -7.30 -1.84
CA GLY A 272 18.93 -7.51 -0.38
C GLY A 272 19.55 -6.34 0.38
N ASP A 273 19.84 -5.21 -0.29
CA ASP A 273 20.48 -4.01 0.29
C ASP A 273 19.40 -2.97 0.62
N ALA A 274 18.99 -2.92 1.89
CA ALA A 274 17.94 -2.01 2.33
C ALA A 274 18.31 -0.51 2.21
N PRO A 275 19.53 -0.06 2.57
CA PRO A 275 19.96 1.31 2.33
C PRO A 275 19.95 1.72 0.85
N ALA A 276 20.42 0.86 -0.06
CA ALA A 276 20.35 1.14 -1.50
C ALA A 276 18.91 1.16 -2.01
N ALA A 277 18.06 0.25 -1.55
CA ALA A 277 16.64 0.22 -1.87
C ALA A 277 15.92 1.49 -1.40
N ALA A 278 16.23 1.99 -0.21
CA ALA A 278 15.64 3.23 0.31
C ALA A 278 16.07 4.47 -0.49
N ARG A 279 17.34 4.58 -0.88
CA ARG A 279 17.79 5.65 -1.77
C ARG A 279 17.10 5.63 -3.14
N PHE A 280 16.93 4.43 -3.71
CA PHE A 280 16.19 4.26 -4.95
C PHE A 280 14.73 4.68 -4.78
N ALA A 281 14.06 4.22 -3.73
CA ALA A 281 12.67 4.53 -3.44
C ALA A 281 12.45 6.04 -3.19
N ALA A 282 13.38 6.71 -2.51
CA ALA A 282 13.33 8.16 -2.33
C ALA A 282 13.34 8.91 -3.67
N LYS A 283 14.16 8.48 -4.65
CA LYS A 283 14.18 9.04 -6.00
C LYS A 283 12.85 8.84 -6.73
N VAL A 284 12.28 7.63 -6.64
CA VAL A 284 10.97 7.35 -7.24
C VAL A 284 9.88 8.21 -6.61
N ALA A 285 9.81 8.27 -5.28
CA ALA A 285 8.84 9.11 -4.58
C ALA A 285 8.97 10.60 -4.94
N ALA A 286 10.20 11.12 -5.05
CA ALA A 286 10.46 12.48 -5.51
C ALA A 286 9.94 12.77 -6.92
N ARG A 287 10.04 11.80 -7.85
CA ARG A 287 9.43 11.90 -9.18
C ARG A 287 7.92 11.92 -9.11
N VAL A 288 7.34 11.03 -8.29
CA VAL A 288 5.89 10.91 -8.13
C VAL A 288 5.30 12.21 -7.58
N VAL A 289 5.86 12.80 -6.54
CA VAL A 289 5.34 14.06 -5.98
C VAL A 289 5.53 15.27 -6.91
N SER A 290 6.31 15.15 -7.97
CA SER A 290 6.47 16.17 -9.00
C SER A 290 5.45 16.07 -10.14
N GLU A 291 4.61 15.04 -10.14
CA GLU A 291 3.57 14.78 -11.13
C GLU A 291 2.17 14.90 -10.52
N HIS A 292 1.13 14.91 -11.34
CA HIS A 292 -0.26 14.91 -10.90
C HIS A 292 -0.82 13.49 -10.80
N GLY A 293 -1.58 13.21 -9.75
CA GLY A 293 -2.33 11.98 -9.54
C GLY A 293 -1.53 10.88 -8.85
N ALA A 294 -2.24 9.83 -8.43
CA ALA A 294 -1.67 8.75 -7.63
C ALA A 294 -0.73 7.82 -8.42
N LEU A 295 -0.96 7.67 -9.72
CA LEU A 295 -0.26 6.71 -10.57
C LEU A 295 0.53 7.43 -11.66
N VAL A 296 1.85 7.37 -11.55
CA VAL A 296 2.78 7.89 -12.54
C VAL A 296 3.29 6.74 -13.40
N VAL A 297 3.28 6.92 -14.73
CA VAL A 297 3.73 5.89 -15.68
C VAL A 297 5.24 5.69 -15.60
N ARG A 298 5.69 4.45 -15.87
CA ARG A 298 7.09 4.01 -15.74
C ARG A 298 8.09 4.95 -16.43
N GLU A 299 7.76 5.43 -17.62
CA GLU A 299 8.62 6.29 -18.44
C GLU A 299 8.96 7.62 -17.75
N LYS A 300 8.10 8.09 -16.86
CA LYS A 300 8.30 9.32 -16.08
C LYS A 300 9.06 9.11 -14.77
N LEU A 301 9.24 7.87 -14.34
CA LEU A 301 9.94 7.56 -13.08
C LEU A 301 11.46 7.67 -13.21
N GLY A 302 12.00 7.79 -14.43
CA GLY A 302 13.45 7.92 -14.66
C GLY A 302 14.23 6.67 -14.27
N LEU A 303 13.67 5.48 -14.54
CA LEU A 303 14.25 4.18 -14.18
C LEU A 303 15.30 3.70 -15.20
N ASP A 304 15.48 4.41 -16.32
CA ASP A 304 16.45 4.07 -17.35
C ASP A 304 17.87 4.42 -16.87
N GLY A 305 18.61 3.40 -16.43
CA GLY A 305 20.01 3.54 -16.02
C GLY A 305 20.32 3.31 -14.54
N SER A 306 19.41 2.68 -13.79
CA SER A 306 19.65 2.32 -12.38
C SER A 306 19.76 0.81 -12.19
#